data_81efc1c608480d3b5e976bf8db6932ab
#
_entry.id   81efc1c608480d3b5e976bf8db6932ab
#
_cell.length_a   1.000
_cell.length_b   1.000
_cell.length_c   1.000
_cell.angle_alpha   90.00
_cell.angle_beta   90.00
_cell.angle_gamma   90.00
#
_symmetry.space_group_name_H-M   'P 1'
#
loop_
_entity.id
_entity.type
_entity.pdbx_description
1 polymer ?
#
loop_
_entity_poly.entity_id
_entity_poly.type
_entity_poly.pdbx_seq_one_letter_code
_entity_poly.pdbx_strand_id
1 'polypeptide(L)'
;MPAAAQPAVPLSSPARALPVAPQILSADDAQLYRQIMAAQRAGQTTRASTLLAKVSDTSLQPYAEAIGFLSSPRRSVKIQTLVEWLEHYRDTAIADRVYRLAVASSTRTVRRGKKRIKLAVVTNIPAPRGVGSRTGGYEDLELLEPTPTSEAGRGVMPSIFTAIRAGNPDQALALLDGVRTTAPPGDIAILSHRIAASYRAEGRDADAHRLAMSVSDPGVPQLMWDAGFAAYRMGRWGDAITILEKLAETPAAQNSLRAQAAFWAARAHMQSGDALKVVTLLNFAAEKQPNFYGLIAERTLGIDTQTGFADAILNEGDFRDLMAVPAARRAVALWQIGENEFVGPELNRAFVDNNERLDPAMAALARGLGIPNIELRASEKSAARGILLTGLFPVPPYNPDGGYRIDSSLVLAFARIESRFQISATSPVGARGLMQIMPATARRLGVTDPETLNNPSTALAAGQKYIEMLLTQLDGSLLELGGAYNAGPGSVSRWRSTKAGGNDPLLFVESIPVAETRSYVKRLMVYHWLYRRRFGQDAGSLDETARGLWPTYRPSQSAAAVNTHGLRVSSEK
;
A
#
# COMPACT_ATOMS: atom_id res chain seq x y z
N MET A 1 1.18 -1.00 -47.20
CA MET A 1 2.14 0.05 -46.92
C MET A 1 2.36 0.08 -45.43
N PRO A 2 3.57 -0.11 -44.92
CA PRO A 2 3.81 -0.04 -43.47
C PRO A 2 3.76 1.43 -43.04
N ALA A 3 3.05 1.68 -41.94
CA ALA A 3 2.98 3.00 -41.32
C ALA A 3 4.38 3.37 -40.78
N ALA A 4 4.83 4.55 -41.16
CA ALA A 4 6.12 5.08 -40.73
C ALA A 4 6.12 5.30 -39.20
N ALA A 5 7.12 4.75 -38.53
CA ALA A 5 7.41 5.03 -37.14
C ALA A 5 7.65 6.54 -36.94
N GLN A 6 6.91 7.16 -36.05
CA GLN A 6 7.18 8.54 -35.65
C GLN A 6 8.52 8.60 -34.92
N PRO A 7 9.36 9.60 -35.20
CA PRO A 7 10.65 9.74 -34.53
C PRO A 7 10.42 10.06 -33.05
N ALA A 8 11.18 9.37 -32.19
CA ALA A 8 11.20 9.64 -30.76
C ALA A 8 11.53 11.13 -30.52
N VAL A 9 10.65 11.79 -29.79
CA VAL A 9 10.87 13.16 -29.32
C VAL A 9 12.09 13.14 -28.40
N PRO A 10 13.13 13.93 -28.65
CA PRO A 10 14.27 13.98 -27.74
C PRO A 10 13.81 14.50 -26.39
N LEU A 11 14.17 13.77 -25.33
CA LEU A 11 13.95 14.19 -23.95
C LEU A 11 14.55 15.58 -23.79
N SER A 12 13.68 16.59 -23.60
CA SER A 12 14.07 17.96 -23.31
C SER A 12 15.02 17.97 -22.11
N SER A 13 16.08 18.79 -22.19
CA SER A 13 17.01 19.04 -21.10
C SER A 13 16.28 19.17 -19.77
N PRO A 14 16.79 18.58 -18.68
CA PRO A 14 16.10 18.59 -17.41
C PRO A 14 15.88 20.05 -16.99
N ALA A 15 14.62 20.44 -16.86
CA ALA A 15 14.26 21.69 -16.22
C ALA A 15 15.00 21.72 -14.87
N ARG A 16 15.69 22.83 -14.60
CA ARG A 16 16.55 23.02 -13.43
C ARG A 16 15.76 22.63 -12.18
N ALA A 17 16.04 21.43 -11.64
CA ALA A 17 15.45 20.97 -10.39
C ALA A 17 15.80 22.01 -9.32
N LEU A 18 14.82 22.38 -8.50
CA LEU A 18 15.11 23.22 -7.34
C LEU A 18 16.25 22.60 -6.52
N PRO A 19 17.16 23.42 -5.98
CA PRO A 19 18.22 22.88 -5.14
C PRO A 19 17.61 22.10 -3.99
N VAL A 20 18.27 21.07 -3.65
CA VAL A 20 17.98 19.90 -2.85
C VAL A 20 17.21 20.06 -1.54
N ALA A 21 16.96 21.28 -1.07
CA ALA A 21 16.14 21.52 0.12
C ALA A 21 15.50 22.90 0.04
N PRO A 22 14.19 22.99 -0.19
CA PRO A 22 13.51 24.26 -0.13
C PRO A 22 13.62 24.84 1.28
N GLN A 23 14.22 26.03 1.41
CA GLN A 23 14.31 26.76 2.66
C GLN A 23 13.18 27.80 2.69
N ILE A 24 12.39 27.76 3.75
CA ILE A 24 11.31 28.74 3.98
C ILE A 24 11.53 29.57 5.25
N LEU A 25 12.24 29.02 6.24
CA LEU A 25 12.71 29.75 7.40
C LEU A 25 14.06 30.42 7.07
N SER A 26 14.28 31.63 7.59
CA SER A 26 15.61 32.19 7.62
C SER A 26 16.58 31.33 8.43
N ALA A 27 17.87 31.46 8.21
CA ALA A 27 18.87 30.73 8.99
C ALA A 27 18.73 31.00 10.50
N ASP A 28 18.43 32.26 10.87
CA ASP A 28 18.23 32.68 12.24
C ASP A 28 16.98 32.07 12.86
N ASP A 29 15.84 32.14 12.18
CA ASP A 29 14.60 31.50 12.67
C ASP A 29 14.76 30.00 12.81
N ALA A 30 15.39 29.31 11.85
CA ALA A 30 15.66 27.90 11.94
C ALA A 30 16.55 27.53 13.14
N GLN A 31 17.56 28.34 13.43
CA GLN A 31 18.41 28.16 14.60
C GLN A 31 17.65 28.44 15.90
N LEU A 32 16.85 29.52 15.94
CA LEU A 32 16.01 29.85 17.09
C LEU A 32 15.04 28.71 17.39
N TYR A 33 14.33 28.16 16.38
CA TYR A 33 13.40 27.04 16.59
C TYR A 33 14.09 25.78 17.11
N ARG A 34 15.28 25.42 16.62
CA ARG A 34 16.05 24.29 17.19
C ARG A 34 16.34 24.51 18.67
N GLN A 35 16.76 25.72 19.08
CA GLN A 35 17.01 26.05 20.48
C GLN A 35 15.72 26.05 21.31
N ILE A 36 14.61 26.55 20.77
CA ILE A 36 13.30 26.56 21.42
C ILE A 36 12.83 25.13 21.69
N MET A 37 12.88 24.26 20.67
CA MET A 37 12.47 22.85 20.82
C MET A 37 13.31 22.11 21.86
N ALA A 38 14.63 22.36 21.87
CA ALA A 38 15.54 21.80 22.86
C ALA A 38 15.25 22.34 24.28
N ALA A 39 15.02 23.64 24.43
CA ALA A 39 14.66 24.26 25.71
C ALA A 39 13.33 23.76 26.26
N GLN A 40 12.31 23.59 25.39
CA GLN A 40 11.00 23.03 25.76
C GLN A 40 11.12 21.59 26.25
N ARG A 41 11.87 20.74 25.55
CA ARG A 41 12.13 19.36 25.97
C ARG A 41 12.89 19.27 27.30
N ALA A 42 13.76 20.25 27.58
CA ALA A 42 14.50 20.36 28.85
C ALA A 42 13.69 21.02 29.99
N GLY A 43 12.42 21.38 29.76
CA GLY A 43 11.58 22.08 30.74
C GLY A 43 11.98 23.53 31.03
N GLN A 44 12.85 24.13 30.20
CA GLN A 44 13.33 25.51 30.32
C GLN A 44 12.33 26.50 29.69
N THR A 45 11.12 26.54 30.20
CA THR A 45 10.00 27.28 29.60
C THR A 45 10.24 28.76 29.45
N THR A 46 10.84 29.44 30.46
CA THR A 46 11.19 30.87 30.40
C THR A 46 12.18 31.15 29.28
N ARG A 47 13.22 30.32 29.13
CA ARG A 47 14.19 30.44 28.04
C ARG A 47 13.53 30.27 26.68
N ALA A 48 12.68 29.25 26.55
CA ALA A 48 11.94 28.98 25.31
C ALA A 48 11.04 30.16 24.92
N SER A 49 10.33 30.79 25.87
CA SER A 49 9.49 31.96 25.63
C SER A 49 10.29 33.18 25.19
N THR A 50 11.46 33.42 25.84
CA THR A 50 12.36 34.54 25.45
C THR A 50 12.91 34.35 24.04
N LEU A 51 13.23 33.13 23.64
CA LEU A 51 13.68 32.83 22.27
C LEU A 51 12.53 32.95 21.27
N LEU A 52 11.34 32.46 21.60
CA LEU A 52 10.15 32.51 20.73
C LEU A 52 9.76 33.97 20.40
N ALA A 53 9.93 34.89 21.33
CA ALA A 53 9.67 36.31 21.11
C ALA A 53 10.61 36.97 20.08
N LYS A 54 11.71 36.32 19.70
CA LYS A 54 12.69 36.81 18.69
C LYS A 54 12.43 36.22 17.29
N VAL A 55 11.55 35.26 17.18
CA VAL A 55 11.24 34.57 15.92
C VAL A 55 10.39 35.47 15.03
N SER A 56 10.77 35.58 13.76
CA SER A 56 10.03 36.37 12.76
C SER A 56 8.95 35.52 12.07
N ASP A 57 9.23 34.27 11.72
CA ASP A 57 8.26 33.33 11.12
C ASP A 57 7.60 32.46 12.19
N THR A 58 6.33 32.73 12.47
CA THR A 58 5.58 32.08 13.55
C THR A 58 4.96 30.73 13.15
N SER A 59 5.24 30.21 11.95
CA SER A 59 4.60 28.99 11.41
C SER A 59 4.79 27.75 12.31
N LEU A 60 5.87 27.67 13.09
CA LEU A 60 6.14 26.57 14.02
C LEU A 60 5.84 26.90 15.50
N GLN A 61 5.29 28.09 15.80
CA GLN A 61 4.87 28.43 17.15
C GLN A 61 3.95 27.34 17.77
N PRO A 62 2.95 26.79 17.05
CA PRO A 62 2.12 25.73 17.61
C PRO A 62 2.91 24.51 18.08
N TYR A 63 3.96 24.15 17.37
CA TYR A 63 4.83 23.03 17.74
C TYR A 63 5.68 23.34 18.96
N ALA A 64 6.24 24.55 19.03
CA ALA A 64 7.03 25.02 20.17
C ALA A 64 6.21 24.96 21.48
N GLU A 65 4.97 25.45 21.45
CA GLU A 65 4.05 25.42 22.60
C GLU A 65 3.63 23.97 22.96
N ALA A 66 3.21 23.17 21.96
CA ALA A 66 2.78 21.79 22.17
C ALA A 66 3.88 20.90 22.76
N ILE A 67 5.12 21.03 22.28
CA ILE A 67 6.27 20.29 22.84
C ILE A 67 6.48 20.70 24.30
N GLY A 68 6.33 21.97 24.65
CA GLY A 68 6.37 22.44 26.03
C GLY A 68 5.30 21.77 26.91
N PHE A 69 4.05 21.69 26.43
CA PHE A 69 2.96 21.02 27.15
C PHE A 69 3.24 19.52 27.34
N LEU A 70 3.73 18.85 26.30
CA LEU A 70 3.99 17.42 26.31
C LEU A 70 5.22 17.03 27.13
N SER A 71 6.20 17.94 27.27
CA SER A 71 7.41 17.76 28.09
C SER A 71 7.20 18.10 29.56
N SER A 72 6.12 18.80 29.89
CA SER A 72 5.82 19.22 31.26
C SER A 72 5.29 18.03 32.09
N PRO A 73 5.53 18.02 33.43
CA PRO A 73 4.97 16.99 34.31
C PRO A 73 3.45 16.90 34.14
N ARG A 74 2.91 15.70 34.17
CA ARG A 74 1.45 15.47 34.09
C ARG A 74 0.70 16.36 35.09
N ARG A 75 -0.29 17.11 34.62
CA ARG A 75 -1.14 18.06 35.37
C ARG A 75 -0.49 19.40 35.75
N SER A 76 0.72 19.71 35.32
CA SER A 76 1.28 21.06 35.51
C SER A 76 0.67 22.06 34.51
N VAL A 77 0.23 21.61 33.33
CA VAL A 77 -0.45 22.44 32.34
C VAL A 77 -1.94 22.50 32.65
N LYS A 78 -2.48 23.71 32.76
CA LYS A 78 -3.92 23.92 32.98
C LYS A 78 -4.71 23.41 31.79
N ILE A 79 -5.79 22.71 32.04
CA ILE A 79 -6.66 22.17 30.97
C ILE A 79 -7.19 23.25 30.05
N GLN A 80 -7.50 24.44 30.60
CA GLN A 80 -7.99 25.57 29.82
C GLN A 80 -6.97 25.99 28.73
N THR A 81 -5.68 26.03 29.07
CA THR A 81 -4.60 26.33 28.11
C THR A 81 -4.51 25.30 26.96
N LEU A 82 -4.74 24.01 27.29
CA LEU A 82 -4.76 22.96 26.26
C LEU A 82 -5.98 23.08 25.33
N VAL A 83 -7.15 23.45 25.90
CA VAL A 83 -8.37 23.68 25.14
C VAL A 83 -8.23 24.88 24.21
N GLU A 84 -7.77 26.02 24.73
CA GLU A 84 -7.50 27.24 23.95
C GLU A 84 -6.50 26.98 22.81
N TRP A 85 -5.44 26.22 23.09
CA TRP A 85 -4.49 25.83 22.06
C TRP A 85 -5.16 24.96 20.99
N LEU A 86 -5.97 23.98 21.36
CA LEU A 86 -6.69 23.11 20.42
C LEU A 86 -7.71 23.88 19.58
N GLU A 87 -8.36 24.92 20.12
CA GLU A 87 -9.28 25.75 19.35
C GLU A 87 -8.61 26.39 18.14
N HIS A 88 -7.34 26.82 18.29
CA HIS A 88 -6.58 27.52 17.26
C HIS A 88 -5.78 26.59 16.36
N TYR A 89 -5.25 25.49 16.89
CA TYR A 89 -4.20 24.69 16.22
C TYR A 89 -4.58 23.20 16.02
N ARG A 90 -5.87 22.86 16.07
CA ARG A 90 -6.36 21.48 15.87
C ARG A 90 -6.09 20.92 14.46
N ASP A 91 -5.65 21.72 13.51
CA ASP A 91 -5.24 21.36 12.16
C ASP A 91 -3.78 20.88 12.06
N THR A 92 -2.99 21.00 13.13
CA THR A 92 -1.59 20.57 13.17
C THR A 92 -1.46 19.06 13.44
N ALA A 93 -0.37 18.46 12.98
CA ALA A 93 -0.12 17.04 13.21
C ALA A 93 0.17 16.69 14.69
N ILE A 94 0.62 17.64 15.48
CA ILE A 94 0.87 17.45 16.90
C ILE A 94 -0.42 17.54 17.75
N ALA A 95 -1.52 18.05 17.18
CA ALA A 95 -2.79 18.24 17.89
C ALA A 95 -3.36 16.95 18.50
N ASP A 96 -3.15 15.80 17.85
CA ASP A 96 -3.56 14.49 18.40
C ASP A 96 -2.90 14.17 19.75
N ARG A 97 -1.64 14.59 19.94
CA ARG A 97 -0.91 14.40 21.21
C ARG A 97 -1.44 15.34 22.28
N VAL A 98 -1.66 16.60 21.93
CA VAL A 98 -2.23 17.61 22.86
C VAL A 98 -3.66 17.25 23.26
N TYR A 99 -4.47 16.77 22.31
CA TYR A 99 -5.84 16.30 22.61
C TYR A 99 -5.84 15.15 23.61
N ARG A 100 -4.97 14.14 23.40
CA ARG A 100 -4.83 13.03 24.36
C ARG A 100 -4.40 13.51 25.75
N LEU A 101 -3.51 14.51 25.83
CA LEU A 101 -3.12 15.13 27.09
C LEU A 101 -4.28 15.86 27.73
N ALA A 102 -5.06 16.64 26.97
CA ALA A 102 -6.24 17.36 27.45
C ALA A 102 -7.32 16.39 27.97
N VAL A 103 -7.63 15.33 27.23
CA VAL A 103 -8.57 14.27 27.66
C VAL A 103 -8.08 13.57 28.93
N ALA A 104 -6.79 13.26 29.03
CA ALA A 104 -6.23 12.67 30.26
C ALA A 104 -6.27 13.61 31.46
N SER A 105 -6.18 14.93 31.21
CA SER A 105 -6.24 15.98 32.24
C SER A 105 -7.68 16.36 32.60
N SER A 106 -8.67 16.12 31.73
CA SER A 106 -10.09 16.43 31.94
C SER A 106 -10.79 15.48 32.90
N THR A 107 -10.16 14.37 33.27
CA THR A 107 -10.77 13.39 34.15
C THR A 107 -10.21 13.46 35.56
N ARG A 108 -11.10 13.58 36.57
CA ARG A 108 -10.74 13.48 37.99
C ARG A 108 -11.22 12.14 38.54
N THR A 109 -10.34 11.40 39.21
CA THR A 109 -10.74 10.20 39.92
C THR A 109 -11.29 10.58 41.29
N VAL A 110 -12.56 10.31 41.53
CA VAL A 110 -13.22 10.54 42.81
C VAL A 110 -13.50 9.19 43.48
N ARG A 111 -13.30 9.10 44.79
CA ARG A 111 -13.60 7.91 45.58
C ARG A 111 -15.04 8.00 46.07
N ARG A 112 -15.89 7.08 45.65
CA ARG A 112 -17.28 6.95 46.13
C ARG A 112 -17.41 5.60 46.86
N GLY A 113 -17.24 5.62 48.18
CA GLY A 113 -17.14 4.43 48.97
C GLY A 113 -15.88 3.60 48.61
N LYS A 114 -16.03 2.30 48.40
CA LYS A 114 -14.92 1.42 47.97
C LYS A 114 -14.55 1.50 46.46
N LYS A 115 -15.37 2.20 45.65
CA LYS A 115 -15.15 2.29 44.19
C LYS A 115 -14.47 3.59 43.79
N ARG A 116 -13.50 3.51 42.87
CA ARG A 116 -12.91 4.66 42.18
C ARG A 116 -13.71 4.95 40.92
N ILE A 117 -14.26 6.15 40.79
CA ILE A 117 -15.04 6.60 39.63
C ILE A 117 -14.28 7.75 38.94
N LYS A 118 -14.13 7.69 37.62
CA LYS A 118 -13.60 8.79 36.83
C LYS A 118 -14.76 9.71 36.46
N LEU A 119 -14.68 10.98 36.88
CA LEU A 119 -15.60 12.04 36.48
C LEU A 119 -14.93 12.95 35.48
N ALA A 120 -15.59 13.25 34.35
CA ALA A 120 -15.13 14.27 33.44
C ALA A 120 -15.31 15.65 34.09
N VAL A 121 -14.24 16.46 34.11
CA VAL A 121 -14.23 17.83 34.62
C VAL A 121 -14.50 18.84 33.50
N VAL A 122 -14.13 18.47 32.25
CA VAL A 122 -14.35 19.27 31.04
C VAL A 122 -14.89 18.33 29.97
N THR A 123 -16.01 18.66 29.37
CA THR A 123 -16.74 17.79 28.41
C THR A 123 -16.57 18.25 26.95
N ASN A 124 -16.12 19.48 26.71
CA ASN A 124 -16.06 20.08 25.37
C ASN A 124 -14.61 20.37 24.94
N ILE A 125 -13.84 19.30 24.68
CA ILE A 125 -12.45 19.43 24.20
C ILE A 125 -12.49 19.37 22.67
N PRO A 126 -12.00 20.41 21.95
CA PRO A 126 -11.96 20.40 20.48
C PRO A 126 -11.14 19.21 19.96
N ALA A 127 -11.79 18.35 19.18
CA ALA A 127 -11.08 17.23 18.55
C ALA A 127 -10.16 17.73 17.42
N PRO A 128 -9.02 17.07 17.20
CA PRO A 128 -8.17 17.33 16.05
C PRO A 128 -8.93 17.21 14.74
N ARG A 129 -8.59 18.03 13.74
CA ARG A 129 -9.10 17.84 12.38
C ARG A 129 -8.63 16.49 11.87
N GLY A 130 -9.57 15.63 11.45
CA GLY A 130 -9.26 14.35 10.82
C GLY A 130 -8.42 14.57 9.55
N VAL A 131 -7.46 13.70 9.33
CA VAL A 131 -6.85 13.55 8.02
C VAL A 131 -7.90 12.93 7.13
N GLY A 132 -8.20 13.51 5.97
CA GLY A 132 -9.19 12.96 5.04
C GLY A 132 -8.97 11.46 4.82
N SER A 133 -10.06 10.72 4.58
CA SER A 133 -10.04 9.27 4.39
C SER A 133 -8.86 8.88 3.50
N ARG A 134 -8.14 7.82 3.88
CA ARG A 134 -7.22 7.15 2.98
C ARG A 134 -8.02 6.75 1.76
N THR A 135 -7.88 7.48 0.67
CA THR A 135 -8.25 6.95 -0.64
C THR A 135 -7.39 5.71 -0.82
N GLY A 136 -8.01 4.58 -1.10
CA GLY A 136 -7.31 3.37 -1.51
C GLY A 136 -6.29 3.73 -2.59
N GLY A 137 -5.14 3.06 -2.60
CA GLY A 137 -4.15 3.29 -3.63
C GLY A 137 -4.72 3.03 -5.02
N TYR A 138 -4.07 3.55 -6.05
CA TYR A 138 -4.39 3.28 -7.45
C TYR A 138 -4.62 1.79 -7.73
N GLU A 139 -3.95 0.91 -6.99
CA GLU A 139 -4.04 -0.55 -7.10
C GLU A 139 -5.03 -1.19 -6.12
N ASP A 140 -5.35 -0.52 -5.00
CA ASP A 140 -6.33 -1.05 -4.02
C ASP A 140 -7.76 -1.00 -4.57
N LEU A 141 -8.03 -0.14 -5.56
CA LEU A 141 -9.31 -0.13 -6.27
C LEU A 141 -9.54 -1.44 -7.04
N GLU A 142 -8.49 -2.14 -7.42
CA GLU A 142 -8.57 -3.40 -8.15
C GLU A 142 -8.85 -4.63 -7.26
N LEU A 143 -8.81 -4.47 -5.95
CA LEU A 143 -8.88 -5.57 -4.98
C LEU A 143 -10.03 -5.46 -3.99
N LEU A 144 -10.87 -4.44 -4.09
CA LEU A 144 -12.06 -4.34 -3.28
C LEU A 144 -13.04 -5.44 -3.69
N GLU A 145 -12.95 -6.53 -2.97
CA GLU A 145 -13.96 -7.56 -3.03
C GLU A 145 -15.30 -7.00 -2.56
N PRO A 146 -16.37 -7.10 -3.34
CA PRO A 146 -17.66 -6.56 -2.95
C PRO A 146 -18.14 -7.20 -1.65
N THR A 147 -18.84 -6.41 -0.83
CA THR A 147 -19.42 -6.86 0.44
C THR A 147 -20.93 -6.67 0.44
N PRO A 148 -21.69 -7.57 1.07
CA PRO A 148 -23.14 -7.43 1.20
C PRO A 148 -23.55 -6.12 1.85
N THR A 149 -24.64 -5.52 1.37
CA THR A 149 -25.14 -4.22 1.84
C THR A 149 -26.38 -4.34 2.73
N SER A 150 -27.17 -5.41 2.56
CA SER A 150 -28.38 -5.65 3.37
C SER A 150 -28.03 -6.21 4.75
N GLU A 151 -28.99 -6.11 5.68
CA GLU A 151 -28.87 -6.72 7.01
C GLU A 151 -28.79 -8.26 6.92
N ALA A 152 -29.63 -8.87 6.08
CA ALA A 152 -29.63 -10.32 5.87
C ALA A 152 -28.28 -10.83 5.33
N GLY A 153 -27.75 -10.17 4.29
CA GLY A 153 -26.45 -10.53 3.70
C GLY A 153 -25.29 -10.34 4.66
N ARG A 154 -25.24 -9.20 5.37
CA ARG A 154 -24.22 -8.96 6.40
C ARG A 154 -24.33 -9.90 7.59
N GLY A 155 -25.54 -10.26 7.98
CA GLY A 155 -25.79 -11.15 9.12
C GLY A 155 -25.32 -12.59 8.88
N VAL A 156 -25.50 -13.12 7.66
CA VAL A 156 -25.09 -14.50 7.32
C VAL A 156 -23.60 -14.60 6.96
N MET A 157 -22.99 -13.52 6.48
CA MET A 157 -21.61 -13.50 5.96
C MET A 157 -20.57 -14.08 6.94
N PRO A 158 -20.54 -13.78 8.26
CA PRO A 158 -19.56 -14.36 9.18
C PRO A 158 -19.65 -15.89 9.27
N SER A 159 -20.87 -16.44 9.23
CA SER A 159 -21.10 -17.90 9.26
C SER A 159 -20.63 -18.57 7.97
N ILE A 160 -20.93 -17.97 6.81
CA ILE A 160 -20.42 -18.39 5.50
C ILE A 160 -18.89 -18.40 5.49
N PHE A 161 -18.23 -17.33 5.97
CA PHE A 161 -16.77 -17.27 6.03
C PHE A 161 -16.17 -18.30 7.00
N THR A 162 -16.89 -18.64 8.06
CA THR A 162 -16.46 -19.71 8.98
C THR A 162 -16.50 -21.06 8.28
N ALA A 163 -17.57 -21.36 7.55
CA ALA A 163 -17.69 -22.58 6.77
C ALA A 163 -16.61 -22.68 5.66
N ILE A 164 -16.38 -21.57 4.92
CA ILE A 164 -15.32 -21.49 3.90
C ILE A 164 -13.94 -21.75 4.52
N ARG A 165 -13.61 -21.12 5.65
CA ARG A 165 -12.32 -21.35 6.33
C ARG A 165 -12.15 -22.79 6.84
N ALA A 166 -13.24 -23.46 7.14
CA ALA A 166 -13.27 -24.88 7.52
C ALA A 166 -13.17 -25.84 6.32
N GLY A 167 -13.09 -25.32 5.06
CA GLY A 167 -13.07 -26.15 3.85
C GLY A 167 -14.43 -26.82 3.57
N ASN A 168 -15.53 -26.20 4.00
CA ASN A 168 -16.87 -26.74 3.83
C ASN A 168 -17.78 -25.82 3.00
N PRO A 169 -17.60 -25.76 1.66
CA PRO A 169 -18.41 -24.92 0.79
C PRO A 169 -19.88 -25.35 0.72
N ASP A 170 -20.21 -26.62 0.96
CA ASP A 170 -21.61 -27.09 0.99
C ASP A 170 -22.38 -26.49 2.17
N GLN A 171 -21.75 -26.41 3.34
CA GLN A 171 -22.33 -25.73 4.49
C GLN A 171 -22.50 -24.23 4.22
N ALA A 172 -21.51 -23.62 3.56
CA ALA A 172 -21.60 -22.21 3.17
C ALA A 172 -22.75 -21.97 2.20
N LEU A 173 -22.98 -22.87 1.24
CA LEU A 173 -24.11 -22.82 0.30
C LEU A 173 -25.47 -22.98 1.03
N ALA A 174 -25.58 -23.92 1.94
CA ALA A 174 -26.79 -24.12 2.73
C ALA A 174 -27.15 -22.89 3.58
N LEU A 175 -26.14 -22.19 4.13
CA LEU A 175 -26.34 -20.92 4.84
C LEU A 175 -26.84 -19.80 3.91
N LEU A 176 -26.30 -19.73 2.69
CA LEU A 176 -26.75 -18.79 1.66
C LEU A 176 -28.20 -19.07 1.26
N ASP A 177 -28.57 -20.34 1.06
CA ASP A 177 -29.92 -20.75 0.68
C ASP A 177 -30.95 -20.35 1.74
N GLY A 178 -30.57 -20.35 3.02
CA GLY A 178 -31.41 -19.88 4.11
C GLY A 178 -31.79 -18.40 4.04
N VAL A 179 -31.05 -17.58 3.30
CA VAL A 179 -31.32 -16.14 3.15
C VAL A 179 -31.69 -15.72 1.73
N ARG A 180 -31.84 -16.66 0.76
CA ARG A 180 -32.14 -16.35 -0.65
C ARG A 180 -33.41 -15.52 -0.84
N THR A 181 -34.42 -15.72 0.01
CA THR A 181 -35.70 -15.01 -0.09
C THR A 181 -35.69 -13.65 0.62
N THR A 182 -34.73 -13.40 1.47
CA THR A 182 -34.65 -12.18 2.31
C THR A 182 -33.53 -11.23 1.91
N ALA A 183 -32.45 -11.75 1.32
CA ALA A 183 -31.34 -10.94 0.83
C ALA A 183 -31.56 -10.49 -0.64
N PRO A 184 -31.16 -9.26 -1.00
CA PRO A 184 -31.27 -8.79 -2.37
C PRO A 184 -30.36 -9.58 -3.33
N PRO A 185 -30.70 -9.63 -4.65
CA PRO A 185 -29.94 -10.38 -5.65
C PRO A 185 -28.44 -10.07 -5.67
N GLY A 186 -28.05 -8.80 -5.52
CA GLY A 186 -26.65 -8.40 -5.47
C GLY A 186 -25.89 -9.01 -4.29
N ASP A 187 -26.49 -9.09 -3.10
CA ASP A 187 -25.86 -9.74 -1.94
C ASP A 187 -25.74 -11.27 -2.14
N ILE A 188 -26.76 -11.89 -2.76
CA ILE A 188 -26.72 -13.30 -3.13
C ILE A 188 -25.57 -13.55 -4.13
N ALA A 189 -25.40 -12.67 -5.11
CA ALA A 189 -24.31 -12.76 -6.09
C ALA A 189 -22.93 -12.62 -5.42
N ILE A 190 -22.77 -11.66 -4.52
CA ILE A 190 -21.51 -11.45 -3.76
C ILE A 190 -21.15 -12.70 -2.94
N LEU A 191 -22.12 -13.25 -2.20
CA LEU A 191 -21.88 -14.43 -1.37
C LEU A 191 -21.68 -15.70 -2.22
N SER A 192 -22.39 -15.82 -3.35
CA SER A 192 -22.19 -16.91 -4.31
C SER A 192 -20.79 -16.92 -4.91
N HIS A 193 -20.24 -15.74 -5.25
CA HIS A 193 -18.84 -15.61 -5.67
C HIS A 193 -17.86 -16.18 -4.62
N ARG A 194 -18.05 -15.82 -3.34
CA ARG A 194 -17.19 -16.33 -2.26
C ARG A 194 -17.26 -17.86 -2.11
N ILE A 195 -18.45 -18.42 -2.24
CA ILE A 195 -18.68 -19.86 -2.14
C ILE A 195 -18.12 -20.58 -3.37
N ALA A 196 -18.33 -20.03 -4.58
CA ALA A 196 -17.76 -20.59 -5.80
C ALA A 196 -16.22 -20.61 -5.76
N ALA A 197 -15.59 -19.55 -5.25
CA ALA A 197 -14.15 -19.52 -5.02
C ALA A 197 -13.70 -20.61 -4.01
N SER A 198 -14.51 -20.89 -2.98
CA SER A 198 -14.25 -21.97 -2.02
C SER A 198 -14.36 -23.35 -2.66
N TYR A 199 -15.38 -23.61 -3.49
CA TYR A 199 -15.47 -24.84 -4.25
C TYR A 199 -14.25 -25.07 -5.14
N ARG A 200 -13.78 -24.03 -5.84
CA ARG A 200 -12.56 -24.12 -6.67
C ARG A 200 -11.31 -24.45 -5.84
N ALA A 201 -11.21 -23.88 -4.65
CA ALA A 201 -10.09 -24.14 -3.74
C ALA A 201 -10.04 -25.61 -3.28
N GLU A 202 -11.21 -26.24 -3.14
CA GLU A 202 -11.35 -27.67 -2.82
C GLU A 202 -11.28 -28.58 -4.07
N GLY A 203 -10.99 -28.05 -5.26
CA GLY A 203 -10.93 -28.81 -6.51
C GLY A 203 -12.30 -29.21 -7.07
N ARG A 204 -13.38 -28.64 -6.55
CA ARG A 204 -14.77 -28.92 -6.95
C ARG A 204 -15.25 -27.95 -8.03
N ASP A 205 -14.55 -27.94 -9.17
CA ASP A 205 -14.78 -26.98 -10.25
C ASP A 205 -16.18 -27.08 -10.86
N ALA A 206 -16.76 -28.29 -10.95
CA ALA A 206 -18.11 -28.48 -11.45
C ALA A 206 -19.16 -27.79 -10.57
N ASP A 207 -18.98 -27.83 -9.24
CA ASP A 207 -19.88 -27.17 -8.30
C ASP A 207 -19.71 -25.65 -8.34
N ALA A 208 -18.46 -25.19 -8.43
CA ALA A 208 -18.13 -23.77 -8.61
C ALA A 208 -18.78 -23.19 -9.87
N HIS A 209 -18.60 -23.88 -11.00
CA HIS A 209 -19.19 -23.49 -12.28
C HIS A 209 -20.72 -23.44 -12.22
N ARG A 210 -21.35 -24.49 -11.68
CA ARG A 210 -22.81 -24.56 -11.53
C ARG A 210 -23.36 -23.43 -10.69
N LEU A 211 -22.75 -23.17 -9.53
CA LEU A 211 -23.17 -22.08 -8.65
C LEU A 211 -23.00 -20.71 -9.33
N ALA A 212 -21.84 -20.45 -9.92
CA ALA A 212 -21.57 -19.19 -10.58
C ALA A 212 -22.51 -18.92 -11.78
N MET A 213 -22.87 -19.98 -12.54
CA MET A 213 -23.82 -19.89 -13.66
C MET A 213 -25.28 -19.76 -13.22
N SER A 214 -25.62 -20.21 -12.01
CA SER A 214 -27.00 -20.11 -11.48
C SER A 214 -27.38 -18.71 -10.99
N VAL A 215 -26.41 -17.84 -10.85
CA VAL A 215 -26.58 -16.46 -10.37
C VAL A 215 -25.98 -15.49 -11.39
N SER A 216 -26.76 -14.51 -11.80
CA SER A 216 -26.29 -13.45 -12.73
C SER A 216 -26.57 -12.09 -12.11
N ASP A 217 -25.52 -11.31 -11.91
CA ASP A 217 -25.62 -9.93 -11.48
C ASP A 217 -24.50 -9.09 -12.15
N PRO A 218 -24.86 -8.06 -12.94
CA PRO A 218 -23.87 -7.20 -13.60
C PRO A 218 -22.93 -6.46 -12.63
N GLY A 219 -23.35 -6.28 -11.38
CA GLY A 219 -22.54 -5.65 -10.32
C GLY A 219 -21.49 -6.58 -9.71
N VAL A 220 -21.51 -7.90 -10.04
CA VAL A 220 -20.58 -8.89 -9.52
C VAL A 220 -19.93 -9.70 -10.67
N PRO A 221 -19.12 -9.03 -11.51
CA PRO A 221 -18.45 -9.69 -12.64
C PRO A 221 -17.51 -10.83 -12.23
N GLN A 222 -17.12 -10.90 -10.96
CA GLN A 222 -16.34 -11.98 -10.38
C GLN A 222 -17.00 -13.35 -10.54
N LEU A 223 -18.35 -13.44 -10.59
CA LEU A 223 -19.04 -14.69 -10.87
C LEU A 223 -18.71 -15.24 -12.28
N MET A 224 -18.59 -14.36 -13.27
CA MET A 224 -18.16 -14.78 -14.61
C MET A 224 -16.72 -15.32 -14.59
N TRP A 225 -15.85 -14.71 -13.78
CA TRP A 225 -14.51 -15.25 -13.55
C TRP A 225 -14.56 -16.66 -12.93
N ASP A 226 -15.37 -16.86 -11.89
CA ASP A 226 -15.50 -18.17 -11.23
C ASP A 226 -16.00 -19.24 -12.20
N ALA A 227 -17.02 -18.93 -13.00
CA ALA A 227 -17.56 -19.85 -13.99
C ALA A 227 -16.57 -20.18 -15.11
N GLY A 228 -15.95 -19.14 -15.69
CA GLY A 228 -15.02 -19.28 -16.81
C GLY A 228 -13.73 -20.00 -16.42
N PHE A 229 -13.17 -19.67 -15.26
CA PHE A 229 -11.97 -20.32 -14.76
C PHE A 229 -12.21 -21.77 -14.31
N ALA A 230 -13.37 -22.07 -13.71
CA ALA A 230 -13.76 -23.44 -13.41
C ALA A 230 -13.95 -24.26 -14.69
N ALA A 231 -14.57 -23.70 -15.74
CA ALA A 231 -14.68 -24.34 -17.05
C ALA A 231 -13.30 -24.64 -17.66
N TYR A 232 -12.35 -23.69 -17.55
CA TYR A 232 -10.96 -23.87 -17.98
C TYR A 232 -10.30 -25.06 -17.25
N ARG A 233 -10.41 -25.15 -15.93
CA ARG A 233 -9.83 -26.24 -15.14
C ARG A 233 -10.44 -27.61 -15.44
N MET A 234 -11.70 -27.65 -15.87
CA MET A 234 -12.39 -28.87 -16.33
C MET A 234 -12.05 -29.28 -17.78
N GLY A 235 -11.22 -28.49 -18.49
CA GLY A 235 -10.95 -28.73 -19.91
C GLY A 235 -12.12 -28.38 -20.84
N ARG A 236 -13.13 -27.66 -20.35
CA ARG A 236 -14.29 -27.19 -21.14
C ARG A 236 -13.93 -25.89 -21.85
N TRP A 237 -12.99 -26.00 -22.83
CA TRP A 237 -12.38 -24.84 -23.46
C TRP A 237 -13.39 -23.90 -24.12
N GLY A 238 -14.41 -24.42 -24.82
CA GLY A 238 -15.44 -23.62 -25.48
C GLY A 238 -16.25 -22.79 -24.50
N ASP A 239 -16.65 -23.35 -23.36
CA ASP A 239 -17.36 -22.62 -22.32
C ASP A 239 -16.45 -21.56 -21.67
N ALA A 240 -15.20 -21.94 -21.38
CA ALA A 240 -14.21 -21.03 -20.81
C ALA A 240 -13.98 -19.82 -21.73
N ILE A 241 -13.77 -20.04 -23.02
CA ILE A 241 -13.60 -18.99 -24.03
C ILE A 241 -14.80 -18.03 -24.01
N THR A 242 -16.02 -18.58 -24.17
CA THR A 242 -17.24 -17.79 -24.24
C THR A 242 -17.42 -16.88 -23.02
N ILE A 243 -17.21 -17.43 -21.81
CA ILE A 243 -17.44 -16.71 -20.56
C ILE A 243 -16.33 -15.68 -20.32
N LEU A 244 -15.06 -16.07 -20.55
CA LEU A 244 -13.91 -15.20 -20.25
C LEU A 244 -13.77 -14.06 -21.26
N GLU A 245 -14.04 -14.28 -22.55
CA GLU A 245 -14.10 -13.19 -23.55
C GLU A 245 -15.18 -12.18 -23.18
N LYS A 246 -16.39 -12.65 -22.83
CA LYS A 246 -17.47 -11.77 -22.38
C LYS A 246 -17.07 -10.96 -21.14
N LEU A 247 -16.37 -11.58 -20.18
CA LEU A 247 -15.87 -10.88 -18.99
C LEU A 247 -14.82 -9.82 -19.36
N ALA A 248 -13.89 -10.14 -20.26
CA ALA A 248 -12.88 -9.18 -20.73
C ALA A 248 -13.52 -7.94 -21.36
N GLU A 249 -14.62 -8.10 -22.06
CA GLU A 249 -15.37 -7.02 -22.70
C GLU A 249 -16.32 -6.28 -21.76
N THR A 250 -16.57 -6.79 -20.54
CA THR A 250 -17.52 -6.21 -19.57
C THR A 250 -17.00 -4.87 -18.99
N PRO A 251 -17.57 -3.70 -19.31
CA PRO A 251 -17.05 -2.40 -18.86
C PRO A 251 -17.17 -2.21 -17.33
N ALA A 252 -18.14 -2.85 -16.69
CA ALA A 252 -18.34 -2.80 -15.23
C ALA A 252 -17.26 -3.56 -14.45
N ALA A 253 -16.49 -4.44 -15.12
CA ALA A 253 -15.38 -5.14 -14.51
C ALA A 253 -14.13 -4.26 -14.44
N GLN A 254 -13.37 -4.38 -13.36
CA GLN A 254 -12.11 -3.68 -13.18
C GLN A 254 -11.07 -4.09 -14.24
N ASN A 255 -10.17 -3.19 -14.60
CA ASN A 255 -9.17 -3.44 -15.64
C ASN A 255 -8.29 -4.67 -15.37
N SER A 256 -7.93 -4.93 -14.12
CA SER A 256 -7.17 -6.13 -13.72
C SER A 256 -7.96 -7.41 -13.96
N LEU A 257 -9.25 -7.43 -13.64
CA LEU A 257 -10.13 -8.59 -13.86
C LEU A 257 -10.36 -8.81 -15.36
N ARG A 258 -10.50 -7.75 -16.14
CA ARG A 258 -10.61 -7.80 -17.60
C ARG A 258 -9.34 -8.34 -18.25
N ALA A 259 -8.16 -7.86 -17.81
CA ALA A 259 -6.87 -8.37 -18.26
C ALA A 259 -6.69 -9.86 -17.90
N GLN A 260 -7.06 -10.22 -16.68
CA GLN A 260 -7.04 -11.62 -16.21
C GLN A 260 -7.93 -12.49 -17.09
N ALA A 261 -9.15 -12.06 -17.37
CA ALA A 261 -10.09 -12.80 -18.22
C ALA A 261 -9.57 -12.97 -19.66
N ALA A 262 -9.06 -11.89 -20.28
CA ALA A 262 -8.49 -11.93 -21.62
C ALA A 262 -7.27 -12.87 -21.69
N PHE A 263 -6.37 -12.81 -20.71
CA PHE A 263 -5.22 -13.70 -20.65
C PHE A 263 -5.62 -15.18 -20.55
N TRP A 264 -6.58 -15.52 -19.70
CA TRP A 264 -7.04 -16.89 -19.54
C TRP A 264 -7.90 -17.36 -20.72
N ALA A 265 -8.65 -16.46 -21.40
CA ALA A 265 -9.30 -16.75 -22.67
C ALA A 265 -8.27 -17.08 -23.77
N ALA A 266 -7.19 -16.31 -23.87
CA ALA A 266 -6.09 -16.60 -24.78
C ALA A 266 -5.49 -17.99 -24.53
N ARG A 267 -5.29 -18.37 -23.27
CA ARG A 267 -4.83 -19.71 -22.90
C ARG A 267 -5.83 -20.80 -23.26
N ALA A 268 -7.13 -20.55 -23.12
CA ALA A 268 -8.17 -21.50 -23.52
C ALA A 268 -8.20 -21.71 -25.04
N HIS A 269 -8.01 -20.64 -25.83
CA HIS A 269 -7.85 -20.74 -27.28
C HIS A 269 -6.60 -21.55 -27.67
N MET A 270 -5.48 -21.39 -26.97
CA MET A 270 -4.29 -22.21 -27.20
C MET A 270 -4.56 -23.69 -26.94
N GLN A 271 -5.31 -24.04 -25.89
CA GLN A 271 -5.66 -25.43 -25.56
C GLN A 271 -6.67 -26.04 -26.55
N SER A 272 -7.55 -25.23 -27.13
CA SER A 272 -8.51 -25.68 -28.14
C SER A 272 -7.92 -25.77 -29.56
N GLY A 273 -6.68 -25.33 -29.77
CA GLY A 273 -6.02 -25.27 -31.07
C GLY A 273 -6.40 -24.10 -31.95
N ASP A 274 -7.18 -23.13 -31.43
CA ASP A 274 -7.56 -21.89 -32.12
C ASP A 274 -6.62 -20.75 -31.75
N ALA A 275 -5.57 -20.54 -32.54
CA ALA A 275 -4.57 -19.51 -32.28
C ALA A 275 -4.95 -18.10 -32.78
N LEU A 276 -6.03 -17.95 -33.55
CA LEU A 276 -6.33 -16.69 -34.24
C LEU A 276 -6.61 -15.51 -33.28
N LYS A 277 -7.28 -15.77 -32.16
CA LYS A 277 -7.61 -14.74 -31.17
C LYS A 277 -6.56 -14.54 -30.08
N VAL A 278 -5.57 -15.42 -29.98
CA VAL A 278 -4.58 -15.39 -28.90
C VAL A 278 -3.85 -14.03 -28.83
N VAL A 279 -3.31 -13.58 -29.95
CA VAL A 279 -2.57 -12.32 -30.01
C VAL A 279 -3.47 -11.11 -29.66
N THR A 280 -4.71 -11.12 -30.16
CA THR A 280 -5.68 -10.04 -29.88
C THR A 280 -6.01 -9.97 -28.40
N LEU A 281 -6.25 -11.09 -27.75
CA LEU A 281 -6.58 -11.17 -26.32
C LEU A 281 -5.38 -10.81 -25.44
N LEU A 282 -4.17 -11.25 -25.81
CA LEU A 282 -2.95 -10.85 -25.09
C LEU A 282 -2.67 -9.35 -25.24
N ASN A 283 -2.85 -8.75 -26.43
CA ASN A 283 -2.75 -7.31 -26.60
C ASN A 283 -3.76 -6.57 -25.72
N PHE A 284 -5.02 -7.02 -25.71
CA PHE A 284 -6.03 -6.44 -24.85
C PHE A 284 -5.64 -6.50 -23.36
N ALA A 285 -5.10 -7.62 -22.89
CA ALA A 285 -4.62 -7.75 -21.52
C ALA A 285 -3.45 -6.79 -21.25
N ALA A 286 -2.49 -6.69 -22.18
CA ALA A 286 -1.31 -5.83 -22.08
C ALA A 286 -1.68 -4.33 -22.04
N GLU A 287 -2.70 -3.90 -22.74
CA GLU A 287 -3.19 -2.51 -22.71
C GLU A 287 -3.75 -2.07 -21.35
N LYS A 288 -4.17 -3.02 -20.51
CA LYS A 288 -4.76 -2.74 -19.19
C LYS A 288 -3.72 -2.60 -18.06
N GLN A 289 -2.45 -2.41 -18.39
CA GLN A 289 -1.35 -2.25 -17.43
C GLN A 289 -1.49 -1.02 -16.51
N PRO A 290 -0.74 -1.00 -15.38
CA PRO A 290 0.12 -2.07 -14.85
C PRO A 290 -0.65 -3.04 -13.94
N ASN A 291 -0.78 -4.28 -14.32
CA ASN A 291 -1.30 -5.37 -13.48
C ASN A 291 -0.60 -6.70 -13.80
N PHE A 292 -0.84 -7.73 -12.99
CA PHE A 292 -0.13 -9.01 -13.08
C PHE A 292 -0.25 -9.67 -14.46
N TYR A 293 -1.47 -9.83 -14.96
CA TYR A 293 -1.70 -10.49 -16.26
C TYR A 293 -1.35 -9.59 -17.45
N GLY A 294 -1.47 -8.28 -17.29
CA GLY A 294 -1.07 -7.32 -18.32
C GLY A 294 0.43 -7.37 -18.58
N LEU A 295 1.24 -7.39 -17.51
CA LEU A 295 2.71 -7.50 -17.63
C LEU A 295 3.15 -8.85 -18.22
N ILE A 296 2.49 -9.94 -17.83
CA ILE A 296 2.77 -11.27 -18.39
C ILE A 296 2.38 -11.32 -19.87
N ALA A 297 1.22 -10.79 -20.24
CA ALA A 297 0.76 -10.73 -21.63
C ALA A 297 1.71 -9.91 -22.51
N GLU A 298 2.11 -8.73 -22.06
CA GLU A 298 3.12 -7.89 -22.70
C GLU A 298 4.40 -8.68 -22.97
N ARG A 299 4.91 -9.37 -21.96
CA ARG A 299 6.15 -10.14 -22.09
C ARG A 299 5.99 -11.39 -22.98
N THR A 300 4.82 -12.03 -22.95
CA THR A 300 4.48 -13.14 -23.84
C THR A 300 4.47 -12.72 -25.32
N LEU A 301 4.04 -11.50 -25.59
CA LEU A 301 4.07 -10.90 -26.95
C LEU A 301 5.47 -10.44 -27.38
N GLY A 302 6.47 -10.52 -26.51
CA GLY A 302 7.80 -9.98 -26.78
C GLY A 302 7.86 -8.45 -26.81
N ILE A 303 6.83 -7.79 -26.27
CA ILE A 303 6.78 -6.34 -26.15
C ILE A 303 7.50 -5.96 -24.83
N ASP A 304 8.40 -5.00 -24.91
CA ASP A 304 9.05 -4.39 -23.74
C ASP A 304 8.66 -2.91 -23.71
N THR A 305 7.41 -2.66 -23.31
CA THR A 305 6.99 -1.29 -23.05
C THR A 305 7.76 -0.80 -21.82
N GLN A 306 8.70 0.09 -22.04
CA GLN A 306 9.17 0.94 -20.97
C GLN A 306 7.95 1.69 -20.44
N THR A 307 7.40 1.24 -19.32
CA THR A 307 6.30 1.96 -18.66
C THR A 307 6.75 3.41 -18.49
N GLY A 308 6.11 4.31 -19.22
CA GLY A 308 6.48 5.72 -19.29
C GLY A 308 6.17 6.47 -18.01
N PHE A 309 6.78 6.04 -16.88
CA PHE A 309 6.71 6.81 -15.64
C PHE A 309 7.56 8.08 -15.79
N ALA A 310 6.93 9.23 -15.65
CA ALA A 310 7.61 10.50 -15.63
C ALA A 310 8.15 10.82 -14.23
N ASP A 311 9.29 11.49 -14.16
CA ASP A 311 9.74 12.07 -12.91
C ASP A 311 8.85 13.26 -12.52
N ALA A 312 8.41 13.28 -11.26
CA ALA A 312 7.73 14.42 -10.71
C ALA A 312 8.73 15.59 -10.58
N ILE A 313 8.34 16.77 -11.08
CA ILE A 313 9.16 18.00 -11.05
C ILE A 313 8.48 18.99 -10.13
N LEU A 314 9.26 19.64 -9.27
CA LEU A 314 8.84 20.77 -8.44
C LEU A 314 9.45 22.04 -9.04
N ASN A 315 8.64 22.85 -9.69
CA ASN A 315 9.01 24.17 -10.18
C ASN A 315 8.71 25.27 -9.15
N GLU A 316 9.24 26.46 -9.36
CA GLU A 316 9.07 27.59 -8.42
C GLU A 316 7.61 28.01 -8.21
N GLY A 317 6.79 27.95 -9.26
CA GLY A 317 5.36 28.27 -9.19
C GLY A 317 4.60 27.29 -8.33
N ASP A 318 4.76 25.99 -8.60
CA ASP A 318 4.12 24.93 -7.83
C ASP A 318 4.63 24.89 -6.37
N PHE A 319 5.92 25.18 -6.16
CA PHE A 319 6.47 25.32 -4.80
C PHE A 319 5.80 26.47 -4.04
N ARG A 320 5.65 27.64 -4.67
CA ARG A 320 4.95 28.78 -4.06
C ARG A 320 3.51 28.43 -3.70
N ASP A 321 2.79 27.78 -4.62
CA ASP A 321 1.41 27.36 -4.39
C ASP A 321 1.30 26.32 -3.27
N LEU A 322 2.24 25.37 -3.18
CA LEU A 322 2.31 24.42 -2.05
C LEU A 322 2.61 25.14 -0.73
N MET A 323 3.48 26.14 -0.72
CA MET A 323 3.81 26.91 0.50
C MET A 323 2.67 27.82 0.95
N ALA A 324 1.69 28.11 0.11
CA ALA A 324 0.44 28.74 0.50
C ALA A 324 -0.49 27.80 1.30
N VAL A 325 -0.27 26.48 1.25
CA VAL A 325 -0.96 25.49 2.09
C VAL A 325 -0.28 25.42 3.46
N PRO A 326 -0.94 25.83 4.56
CA PRO A 326 -0.29 25.95 5.87
C PRO A 326 0.40 24.65 6.34
N ALA A 327 -0.23 23.51 6.12
CA ALA A 327 0.34 22.22 6.51
C ALA A 327 1.61 21.86 5.70
N ALA A 328 1.64 22.14 4.39
CA ALA A 328 2.82 21.92 3.57
C ALA A 328 3.97 22.85 3.98
N ARG A 329 3.67 24.12 4.28
CA ARG A 329 4.63 25.09 4.78
C ARG A 329 5.23 24.63 6.11
N ARG A 330 4.38 24.22 7.08
CA ARG A 330 4.85 23.68 8.37
C ARG A 330 5.72 22.44 8.19
N ALA A 331 5.37 21.55 7.27
CA ALA A 331 6.16 20.35 6.98
C ALA A 331 7.60 20.70 6.54
N VAL A 332 7.75 21.64 5.60
CA VAL A 332 9.08 22.09 5.15
C VAL A 332 9.85 22.76 6.27
N ALA A 333 9.20 23.62 7.07
CA ALA A 333 9.82 24.26 8.23
C ALA A 333 10.31 23.26 9.28
N LEU A 334 9.49 22.25 9.59
CA LEU A 334 9.84 21.16 10.52
C LEU A 334 11.03 20.35 10.00
N TRP A 335 11.02 20.02 8.70
CA TRP A 335 12.14 19.33 8.07
C TRP A 335 13.44 20.16 8.16
N GLN A 336 13.35 21.47 7.91
CA GLN A 336 14.50 22.39 7.95
C GLN A 336 15.14 22.47 9.34
N ILE A 337 14.37 22.27 10.42
CA ILE A 337 14.87 22.25 11.79
C ILE A 337 15.18 20.86 12.34
N GLY A 338 14.92 19.79 11.55
CA GLY A 338 15.20 18.40 11.93
C GLY A 338 14.09 17.69 12.72
N GLU A 339 12.88 18.27 12.82
CA GLU A 339 11.71 17.67 13.50
C GLU A 339 10.97 16.70 12.57
N ASN A 340 11.70 15.69 12.05
CA ASN A 340 11.27 14.81 10.97
C ASN A 340 10.05 13.95 11.30
N GLU A 341 9.78 13.68 12.59
CA GLU A 341 8.61 12.87 13.00
C GLU A 341 7.27 13.51 12.62
N PHE A 342 7.22 14.83 12.44
CA PHE A 342 6.00 15.57 12.10
C PHE A 342 5.87 15.89 10.61
N VAL A 343 6.93 15.75 9.82
CA VAL A 343 6.96 16.15 8.40
C VAL A 343 5.93 15.35 7.58
N GLY A 344 5.99 14.04 7.63
CA GLY A 344 5.03 13.19 6.92
C GLY A 344 3.57 13.41 7.37
N PRO A 345 3.27 13.44 8.68
CA PRO A 345 1.95 13.78 9.19
C PRO A 345 1.44 15.16 8.74
N GLU A 346 2.26 16.20 8.67
CA GLU A 346 1.86 17.51 8.14
C GLU A 346 1.58 17.45 6.64
N LEU A 347 2.47 16.86 5.83
CA LEU A 347 2.23 16.69 4.40
C LEU A 347 0.94 15.89 4.14
N ASN A 348 0.63 14.90 4.99
CA ASN A 348 -0.59 14.14 4.88
C ASN A 348 -1.85 15.01 5.11
N ARG A 349 -1.77 16.02 5.98
CA ARG A 349 -2.84 17.00 6.20
C ARG A 349 -2.98 17.97 5.02
N ALA A 350 -1.90 18.28 4.33
CA ALA A 350 -1.92 19.14 3.16
C ALA A 350 -2.81 18.63 2.02
N PHE A 351 -3.06 17.32 1.93
CA PHE A 351 -3.98 16.76 0.92
C PHE A 351 -5.45 17.14 1.16
N VAL A 352 -5.84 17.53 2.35
CA VAL A 352 -7.23 17.96 2.65
C VAL A 352 -7.51 19.32 2.04
N ASP A 353 -6.52 20.19 2.08
CA ASP A 353 -6.63 21.61 1.68
C ASP A 353 -5.98 21.85 0.30
N ASN A 354 -5.38 20.79 -0.31
CA ASN A 354 -4.61 20.91 -1.54
C ASN A 354 -5.50 20.84 -2.79
N ASN A 355 -5.09 21.59 -3.81
CA ASN A 355 -5.62 21.47 -5.16
C ASN A 355 -4.99 20.23 -5.82
N GLU A 356 -5.81 19.33 -6.38
CA GLU A 356 -5.35 18.11 -7.07
C GLU A 356 -4.32 18.35 -8.18
N ARG A 357 -4.32 19.54 -8.79
CA ARG A 357 -3.27 19.98 -9.73
C ARG A 357 -1.88 19.90 -9.13
N LEU A 358 -1.75 20.08 -7.83
CA LEU A 358 -0.48 20.08 -7.11
C LEU A 358 -0.01 18.68 -6.65
N ASP A 359 -0.77 17.61 -6.93
CA ASP A 359 -0.33 16.26 -6.53
C ASP A 359 1.03 15.85 -7.13
N PRO A 360 1.36 16.13 -8.43
CA PRO A 360 2.70 15.86 -8.94
C PRO A 360 3.80 16.66 -8.21
N ALA A 361 3.54 17.93 -7.93
CA ALA A 361 4.47 18.78 -7.17
C ALA A 361 4.64 18.29 -5.72
N MET A 362 3.55 17.81 -5.10
CA MET A 362 3.60 17.19 -3.76
C MET A 362 4.45 15.90 -3.78
N ALA A 363 4.35 15.08 -4.84
CA ALA A 363 5.20 13.90 -5.00
C ALA A 363 6.67 14.28 -5.09
N ALA A 364 7.01 15.31 -5.88
CA ALA A 364 8.37 15.82 -6.00
C ALA A 364 8.89 16.40 -4.67
N LEU A 365 8.08 17.18 -3.96
CA LEU A 365 8.40 17.73 -2.64
C LEU A 365 8.66 16.60 -1.63
N ALA A 366 7.75 15.63 -1.54
CA ALA A 366 7.87 14.50 -0.62
C ALA A 366 9.12 13.66 -0.89
N ARG A 367 9.48 13.44 -2.16
CA ARG A 367 10.74 12.80 -2.56
C ARG A 367 11.96 13.59 -2.09
N GLY A 368 11.96 14.90 -2.29
CA GLY A 368 13.04 15.79 -1.85
C GLY A 368 13.20 15.82 -0.33
N LEU A 369 12.12 15.68 0.43
CA LEU A 369 12.13 15.61 1.89
C LEU A 369 12.36 14.19 2.44
N GLY A 370 12.46 13.16 1.58
CA GLY A 370 12.69 11.78 1.99
C GLY A 370 11.48 11.11 2.65
N ILE A 371 10.25 11.44 2.22
CA ILE A 371 8.99 10.93 2.80
C ILE A 371 8.26 10.03 1.79
N PRO A 372 8.70 8.78 1.60
CA PRO A 372 8.26 7.91 0.49
C PRO A 372 6.77 7.53 0.55
N ASN A 373 6.15 7.45 1.72
CA ASN A 373 4.72 7.18 1.85
C ASN A 373 3.85 8.34 1.32
N ILE A 374 4.33 9.58 1.41
CA ILE A 374 3.65 10.75 0.84
C ILE A 374 3.92 10.86 -0.66
N GLU A 375 5.16 10.60 -1.10
CA GLU A 375 5.51 10.49 -2.53
C GLU A 375 4.60 9.48 -3.24
N LEU A 376 4.42 8.30 -2.64
CA LEU A 376 3.53 7.25 -3.14
C LEU A 376 2.08 7.75 -3.21
N ARG A 377 1.55 8.30 -2.13
CA ARG A 377 0.16 8.80 -2.07
C ARG A 377 -0.12 9.86 -3.13
N ALA A 378 0.79 10.83 -3.28
CA ALA A 378 0.66 11.90 -4.28
C ALA A 378 0.71 11.36 -5.71
N SER A 379 1.60 10.38 -5.94
CA SER A 379 1.72 9.71 -7.24
C SER A 379 0.49 8.87 -7.59
N GLU A 380 -0.14 8.21 -6.62
CA GLU A 380 -1.39 7.47 -6.83
C GLU A 380 -2.56 8.39 -7.16
N LYS A 381 -2.67 9.54 -6.48
CA LYS A 381 -3.67 10.56 -6.84
C LYS A 381 -3.44 11.10 -8.26
N SER A 382 -2.19 11.28 -8.66
CA SER A 382 -1.83 11.65 -10.04
C SER A 382 -2.18 10.56 -11.04
N ALA A 383 -1.90 9.30 -10.73
CA ALA A 383 -2.20 8.14 -11.57
C ALA A 383 -3.71 7.93 -11.80
N ALA A 384 -4.54 8.23 -10.80
CA ALA A 384 -6.00 8.21 -10.93
C ALA A 384 -6.51 9.20 -12.01
N ARG A 385 -5.69 10.17 -12.41
CA ARG A 385 -5.94 11.13 -13.49
C ARG A 385 -5.10 10.87 -14.74
N GLY A 386 -4.50 9.69 -14.85
CA GLY A 386 -3.69 9.29 -16.02
C GLY A 386 -2.25 9.80 -16.01
N ILE A 387 -1.77 10.44 -14.93
CA ILE A 387 -0.39 10.94 -14.82
C ILE A 387 0.44 9.90 -14.05
N LEU A 388 1.20 9.09 -14.78
CA LEU A 388 2.04 8.04 -14.20
C LEU A 388 3.40 8.61 -13.79
N LEU A 389 3.68 8.61 -12.48
CA LEU A 389 4.90 9.15 -11.90
C LEU A 389 5.79 8.02 -11.35
N THR A 390 7.11 8.22 -11.41
CA THR A 390 8.11 7.31 -10.79
C THR A 390 7.89 7.14 -9.29
N GLY A 391 7.27 8.12 -8.63
CA GLY A 391 6.89 8.05 -7.21
C GLY A 391 5.81 7.01 -6.88
N LEU A 392 5.20 6.35 -7.87
CA LEU A 392 4.43 5.11 -7.64
C LEU A 392 5.32 3.98 -7.08
N PHE A 393 6.62 4.04 -7.34
CA PHE A 393 7.63 3.11 -6.84
C PHE A 393 8.75 3.89 -6.15
N PRO A 394 8.50 4.52 -4.97
CA PRO A 394 9.46 5.37 -4.31
C PRO A 394 10.70 4.61 -3.88
N VAL A 395 11.85 5.28 -3.93
CA VAL A 395 13.11 4.76 -3.39
C VAL A 395 13.42 5.55 -2.12
N PRO A 396 13.28 4.93 -0.95
CA PRO A 396 13.47 5.62 0.32
C PRO A 396 14.95 6.01 0.54
N PRO A 397 15.23 7.05 1.35
CA PRO A 397 16.60 7.51 1.63
C PRO A 397 17.31 6.68 2.70
N TYR A 398 16.76 5.53 3.09
CA TYR A 398 17.32 4.66 4.13
C TYR A 398 17.49 3.23 3.59
N ASN A 399 18.51 2.54 4.10
CA ASN A 399 18.86 1.17 3.75
C ASN A 399 18.69 0.24 4.96
N PRO A 400 18.64 -1.09 4.76
CA PRO A 400 18.72 -2.04 5.86
C PRO A 400 20.00 -1.84 6.69
N ASP A 401 19.95 -2.10 7.99
CA ASP A 401 21.15 -2.19 8.80
C ASP A 401 22.08 -3.28 8.21
N GLY A 402 23.32 -2.89 7.92
CA GLY A 402 24.29 -3.76 7.21
C GLY A 402 24.13 -3.81 5.68
N GLY A 403 23.24 -2.99 5.11
CA GLY A 403 23.02 -2.89 3.66
C GLY A 403 22.12 -3.98 3.07
N TYR A 404 21.91 -3.91 1.76
CA TYR A 404 21.15 -4.92 1.02
C TYR A 404 22.00 -6.17 0.77
N ARG A 405 21.48 -7.36 1.13
CA ARG A 405 22.05 -8.69 0.86
C ARG A 405 21.29 -9.44 -0.23
N ILE A 406 20.06 -9.01 -0.50
CA ILE A 406 19.24 -9.44 -1.63
C ILE A 406 18.83 -8.21 -2.44
N ASP A 407 18.24 -8.42 -3.61
CA ASP A 407 17.84 -7.31 -4.49
C ASP A 407 16.94 -6.31 -3.76
N SER A 408 17.32 -5.04 -3.80
CA SER A 408 16.52 -3.94 -3.25
C SER A 408 15.13 -3.89 -3.88
N SER A 409 14.99 -4.24 -5.16
CA SER A 409 13.69 -4.34 -5.85
C SER A 409 12.72 -5.28 -5.14
N LEU A 410 13.18 -6.41 -4.60
CA LEU A 410 12.36 -7.35 -3.86
C LEU A 410 12.01 -6.81 -2.47
N VAL A 411 13.00 -6.30 -1.73
CA VAL A 411 12.78 -5.72 -0.39
C VAL A 411 11.80 -4.54 -0.44
N LEU A 412 11.96 -3.65 -1.42
CA LEU A 412 11.08 -2.49 -1.59
C LEU A 412 9.67 -2.88 -2.05
N ALA A 413 9.52 -3.95 -2.84
CA ALA A 413 8.22 -4.50 -3.19
C ALA A 413 7.45 -4.97 -1.94
N PHE A 414 8.12 -5.67 -1.02
CA PHE A 414 7.53 -6.03 0.28
C PHE A 414 7.19 -4.80 1.12
N ALA A 415 8.12 -3.87 1.32
CA ALA A 415 7.86 -2.67 2.11
C ALA A 415 6.68 -1.84 1.57
N ARG A 416 6.52 -1.79 0.25
CA ARG A 416 5.38 -1.14 -0.39
C ARG A 416 4.06 -1.85 -0.08
N ILE A 417 4.01 -3.17 -0.19
CA ILE A 417 2.78 -3.94 0.03
C ILE A 417 2.38 -3.98 1.50
N GLU A 418 3.35 -4.06 2.41
CA GLU A 418 3.14 -4.22 3.84
C GLU A 418 2.71 -2.93 4.54
N SER A 419 3.42 -1.84 4.28
CA SER A 419 3.21 -0.59 5.02
C SER A 419 2.96 0.62 4.13
N ARG A 420 3.13 0.49 2.80
CA ARG A 420 3.17 1.64 1.88
C ARG A 420 4.21 2.68 2.34
N PHE A 421 5.35 2.19 2.85
CA PHE A 421 6.45 2.97 3.44
C PHE A 421 6.08 3.78 4.69
N GLN A 422 5.02 3.41 5.40
CA GLN A 422 4.67 4.02 6.68
C GLN A 422 5.54 3.43 7.78
N ILE A 423 6.53 4.20 8.26
CA ILE A 423 7.58 3.75 9.18
C ILE A 423 7.01 3.17 10.48
N SER A 424 5.99 3.81 11.07
CA SER A 424 5.38 3.40 12.34
C SER A 424 4.07 2.62 12.16
N ALA A 425 3.92 1.93 11.02
CA ALA A 425 2.72 1.12 10.78
C ALA A 425 2.60 0.01 11.83
N THR A 426 1.40 -0.12 12.40
CA THR A 426 1.06 -1.19 13.33
C THR A 426 -0.29 -1.78 12.92
N SER A 427 -0.33 -3.09 12.66
CA SER A 427 -1.55 -3.78 12.32
C SER A 427 -2.41 -4.08 13.56
N PRO A 428 -3.72 -4.35 13.41
CA PRO A 428 -4.58 -4.74 14.52
C PRO A 428 -4.12 -6.00 15.26
N VAL A 429 -3.35 -6.87 14.58
CA VAL A 429 -2.79 -8.10 15.16
C VAL A 429 -1.34 -7.93 15.65
N GLY A 430 -0.81 -6.70 15.62
CA GLY A 430 0.47 -6.32 16.22
C GLY A 430 1.69 -6.48 15.30
N ALA A 431 1.52 -6.65 14.00
CA ALA A 431 2.63 -6.55 13.04
C ALA A 431 3.15 -5.10 12.99
N ARG A 432 4.47 -4.90 12.85
CA ARG A 432 5.11 -3.59 13.03
C ARG A 432 6.08 -3.19 11.94
N GLY A 433 6.16 -1.88 11.73
CA GLY A 433 7.16 -1.19 10.90
C GLY A 433 6.97 -1.40 9.41
N LEU A 434 7.98 -1.01 8.64
CA LEU A 434 7.95 -1.03 7.18
C LEU A 434 7.62 -2.40 6.59
N MET A 435 8.11 -3.46 7.23
CA MET A 435 8.01 -4.84 6.75
C MET A 435 6.90 -5.64 7.47
N GLN A 436 6.09 -5.01 8.32
CA GLN A 436 5.00 -5.61 9.09
C GLN A 436 5.37 -6.95 9.73
N ILE A 437 6.51 -6.97 10.41
CA ILE A 437 7.00 -8.18 11.08
C ILE A 437 6.19 -8.42 12.37
N MET A 438 5.64 -9.63 12.49
CA MET A 438 4.95 -10.06 13.71
C MET A 438 5.94 -10.19 14.88
N PRO A 439 5.55 -9.86 16.13
CA PRO A 439 6.45 -9.94 17.30
C PRO A 439 7.08 -11.31 17.51
N ALA A 440 6.34 -12.39 17.21
CA ALA A 440 6.89 -13.75 17.30
C ALA A 440 7.98 -14.00 16.27
N THR A 441 7.79 -13.53 15.04
CA THR A 441 8.78 -13.59 13.95
C THR A 441 9.99 -12.73 14.30
N ALA A 442 9.78 -11.50 14.79
CA ALA A 442 10.85 -10.59 15.21
C ALA A 442 11.81 -11.25 16.22
N ARG A 443 11.28 -11.90 17.25
CA ARG A 443 12.10 -12.64 18.23
C ARG A 443 12.93 -13.75 17.58
N ARG A 444 12.36 -14.51 16.65
CA ARG A 444 13.10 -15.56 15.90
C ARG A 444 14.22 -14.98 15.03
N LEU A 445 14.07 -13.75 14.57
CA LEU A 445 15.06 -13.03 13.78
C LEU A 445 16.14 -12.35 14.66
N GLY A 446 16.00 -12.40 15.99
CA GLY A 446 16.93 -11.79 16.95
C GLY A 446 16.56 -10.36 17.36
N VAL A 447 15.37 -9.86 16.98
CA VAL A 447 14.86 -8.57 17.43
C VAL A 447 14.15 -8.77 18.77
N THR A 448 14.82 -8.37 19.87
CA THR A 448 14.33 -8.57 21.24
C THR A 448 13.25 -7.57 21.63
N ASP A 449 13.37 -6.32 21.16
CA ASP A 449 12.38 -5.27 21.38
C ASP A 449 11.65 -4.93 20.06
N PRO A 450 10.35 -5.31 19.91
CA PRO A 450 9.58 -5.03 18.72
C PRO A 450 9.40 -3.54 18.40
N GLU A 451 9.58 -2.63 19.37
CA GLU A 451 9.50 -1.18 19.13
C GLU A 451 10.64 -0.70 18.22
N THR A 452 11.78 -1.41 18.20
CA THR A 452 12.90 -1.09 17.30
C THR A 452 12.55 -1.24 15.82
N LEU A 453 11.48 -2.00 15.48
CA LEU A 453 10.95 -2.10 14.12
C LEU A 453 10.30 -0.80 13.63
N ASN A 454 10.11 0.20 14.48
CA ASN A 454 9.75 1.56 14.07
C ASN A 454 10.97 2.34 13.50
N ASN A 455 12.20 1.82 13.66
CA ASN A 455 13.36 2.31 12.91
C ASN A 455 13.34 1.67 11.50
N PRO A 456 13.37 2.48 10.42
CA PRO A 456 13.25 1.97 9.06
C PRO A 456 14.39 1.01 8.66
N SER A 457 15.62 1.29 9.05
CA SER A 457 16.79 0.46 8.73
C SER A 457 16.73 -0.90 9.43
N THR A 458 16.34 -0.91 10.70
CA THR A 458 16.15 -2.14 11.48
C THR A 458 14.97 -2.97 10.95
N ALA A 459 13.86 -2.31 10.58
CA ALA A 459 12.71 -2.99 9.98
C ALA A 459 13.06 -3.66 8.64
N LEU A 460 13.79 -2.93 7.76
CA LEU A 460 14.25 -3.48 6.48
C LEU A 460 15.23 -4.64 6.68
N ALA A 461 16.17 -4.54 7.64
CA ALA A 461 17.13 -5.61 7.94
C ALA A 461 16.42 -6.89 8.45
N ALA A 462 15.44 -6.73 9.35
CA ALA A 462 14.63 -7.85 9.85
C ALA A 462 13.80 -8.48 8.73
N GLY A 463 13.14 -7.66 7.90
CA GLY A 463 12.36 -8.12 6.75
C GLY A 463 13.21 -8.86 5.73
N GLN A 464 14.37 -8.31 5.37
CA GLN A 464 15.33 -8.95 4.47
C GLN A 464 15.77 -10.32 5.00
N LYS A 465 16.11 -10.41 6.28
CA LYS A 465 16.48 -11.69 6.91
C LYS A 465 15.35 -12.72 6.85
N TYR A 466 14.10 -12.27 7.02
CA TYR A 466 12.94 -13.16 6.91
C TYR A 466 12.73 -13.64 5.47
N ILE A 467 12.87 -12.75 4.48
CA ILE A 467 12.80 -13.09 3.06
C ILE A 467 13.88 -14.11 2.69
N GLU A 468 15.14 -13.91 3.12
CA GLU A 468 16.25 -14.85 2.90
C GLU A 468 15.96 -16.25 3.46
N MET A 469 15.41 -16.31 4.68
CA MET A 469 15.00 -17.59 5.29
C MET A 469 13.92 -18.31 4.48
N LEU A 470 12.90 -17.56 4.02
CA LEU A 470 11.83 -18.13 3.21
C LEU A 470 12.33 -18.55 1.81
N LEU A 471 13.17 -17.76 1.16
CA LEU A 471 13.77 -18.12 -0.13
C LEU A 471 14.54 -19.43 -0.02
N THR A 472 15.34 -19.62 1.05
CA THR A 472 16.07 -20.86 1.29
C THR A 472 15.13 -22.05 1.50
N GLN A 473 14.03 -21.85 2.26
CA GLN A 473 13.05 -22.90 2.55
C GLN A 473 12.21 -23.31 1.32
N LEU A 474 12.05 -22.41 0.35
CA LEU A 474 11.18 -22.54 -0.81
C LEU A 474 11.96 -22.69 -2.13
N ASP A 475 13.24 -23.06 -2.07
CA ASP A 475 14.11 -23.26 -3.24
C ASP A 475 14.10 -22.06 -4.21
N GLY A 476 13.97 -20.85 -3.67
CA GLY A 476 13.94 -19.60 -4.41
C GLY A 476 12.63 -19.28 -5.13
N SER A 477 11.55 -20.05 -4.95
CA SER A 477 10.26 -19.83 -5.61
C SER A 477 9.63 -18.51 -5.16
N LEU A 478 9.50 -17.54 -6.08
CA LEU A 478 8.98 -16.20 -5.78
C LEU A 478 7.47 -16.18 -5.51
N LEU A 479 6.69 -17.00 -6.21
CA LEU A 479 5.24 -17.09 -5.98
C LEU A 479 4.94 -17.66 -4.60
N GLU A 480 5.67 -18.69 -4.21
CA GLU A 480 5.54 -19.31 -2.90
C GLU A 480 6.08 -18.43 -1.78
N LEU A 481 7.14 -17.66 -2.05
CA LEU A 481 7.66 -16.64 -1.14
C LEU A 481 6.56 -15.64 -0.76
N GLY A 482 5.82 -15.11 -1.74
CA GLY A 482 4.70 -14.20 -1.48
C GLY A 482 3.61 -14.85 -0.64
N GLY A 483 3.26 -16.10 -0.95
CA GLY A 483 2.29 -16.87 -0.17
C GLY A 483 2.76 -17.14 1.26
N ALA A 484 4.02 -17.50 1.44
CA ALA A 484 4.61 -17.82 2.74
C ALA A 484 4.78 -16.60 3.64
N TYR A 485 5.13 -15.45 3.05
CA TYR A 485 5.25 -14.21 3.82
C TYR A 485 3.90 -13.77 4.39
N ASN A 486 2.84 -13.79 3.55
CA ASN A 486 1.51 -13.33 3.93
C ASN A 486 0.74 -14.36 4.80
N ALA A 487 0.72 -15.65 4.41
CA ALA A 487 -0.10 -16.67 5.06
C ALA A 487 0.71 -17.71 5.87
N GLY A 488 2.03 -17.57 5.89
CA GLY A 488 2.95 -18.50 6.54
C GLY A 488 3.33 -19.72 5.68
N PRO A 489 4.56 -20.25 5.86
CA PRO A 489 5.09 -21.35 5.04
C PRO A 489 4.29 -22.66 5.16
N GLY A 490 3.66 -22.93 6.31
CA GLY A 490 2.78 -24.09 6.49
C GLY A 490 1.53 -24.04 5.62
N SER A 491 1.02 -22.86 5.29
CA SER A 491 -0.11 -22.72 4.35
C SER A 491 0.32 -23.06 2.93
N VAL A 492 1.46 -22.57 2.49
CA VAL A 492 2.02 -22.89 1.16
C VAL A 492 2.29 -24.38 1.01
N SER A 493 2.85 -25.03 2.03
CA SER A 493 3.08 -26.48 2.03
C SER A 493 1.77 -27.27 1.82
N ARG A 494 0.68 -26.86 2.49
CA ARG A 494 -0.64 -27.48 2.28
C ARG A 494 -1.16 -27.25 0.86
N TRP A 495 -1.02 -26.04 0.30
CA TRP A 495 -1.48 -25.75 -1.05
C TRP A 495 -0.70 -26.53 -2.11
N ARG A 496 0.60 -26.73 -1.90
CA ARG A 496 1.41 -27.61 -2.75
C ARG A 496 0.90 -29.08 -2.73
N SER A 497 0.54 -29.59 -1.55
CA SER A 497 0.10 -30.96 -1.39
C SER A 497 -1.23 -31.26 -2.07
N THR A 498 -2.10 -30.27 -2.25
CA THR A 498 -3.38 -30.45 -2.97
C THR A 498 -3.22 -30.61 -4.46
N LYS A 499 -2.03 -30.32 -5.02
CA LYS A 499 -1.73 -30.34 -6.47
C LYS A 499 -2.73 -29.55 -7.34
N ALA A 500 -3.49 -28.63 -6.73
CA ALA A 500 -4.56 -27.89 -7.39
C ALA A 500 -4.07 -27.04 -8.58
N GLY A 501 -2.78 -26.71 -8.62
CA GLY A 501 -2.12 -25.99 -9.74
C GLY A 501 -1.32 -26.88 -10.69
N GLY A 502 -1.13 -28.17 -10.40
CA GLY A 502 -0.23 -29.02 -11.17
C GLY A 502 1.19 -28.45 -11.24
N ASN A 503 1.80 -28.48 -12.41
CA ASN A 503 3.12 -27.87 -12.67
C ASN A 503 3.02 -26.41 -13.19
N ASP A 504 1.82 -25.87 -13.35
CA ASP A 504 1.60 -24.54 -13.91
C ASP A 504 1.61 -23.48 -12.79
N PRO A 505 2.56 -22.54 -12.80
CA PRO A 505 2.68 -21.51 -11.77
C PRO A 505 1.45 -20.59 -11.69
N LEU A 506 0.81 -20.31 -12.82
CA LEU A 506 -0.37 -19.43 -12.85
C LEU A 506 -1.62 -20.15 -12.34
N LEU A 507 -1.77 -21.44 -12.64
CA LEU A 507 -2.81 -22.27 -12.02
C LEU A 507 -2.60 -22.37 -10.50
N PHE A 508 -1.36 -22.49 -10.04
CA PHE A 508 -1.06 -22.46 -8.60
C PHE A 508 -1.53 -21.16 -7.96
N VAL A 509 -1.18 -20.01 -8.53
CA VAL A 509 -1.59 -18.69 -7.99
C VAL A 509 -3.11 -18.59 -7.90
N GLU A 510 -3.84 -18.95 -8.97
CA GLU A 510 -5.30 -18.88 -8.98
C GLU A 510 -5.98 -19.94 -8.09
N SER A 511 -5.24 -20.99 -7.72
CA SER A 511 -5.73 -22.04 -6.80
C SER A 511 -5.44 -21.72 -5.33
N ILE A 512 -4.75 -20.63 -5.00
CA ILE A 512 -4.59 -20.17 -3.61
C ILE A 512 -5.98 -19.88 -3.03
N PRO A 513 -6.40 -20.60 -1.96
CA PRO A 513 -7.78 -20.49 -1.47
C PRO A 513 -8.10 -19.15 -0.81
N VAL A 514 -7.09 -18.50 -0.22
CA VAL A 514 -7.22 -17.21 0.46
C VAL A 514 -7.09 -16.08 -0.55
N ALA A 515 -8.19 -15.38 -0.83
CA ALA A 515 -8.24 -14.30 -1.83
C ALA A 515 -7.22 -13.19 -1.54
N GLU A 516 -7.06 -12.79 -0.26
CA GLU A 516 -6.06 -11.82 0.17
C GLU A 516 -4.65 -12.26 -0.21
N THR A 517 -4.30 -13.52 0.07
CA THR A 517 -2.96 -14.05 -0.24
C THR A 517 -2.74 -14.19 -1.75
N ARG A 518 -3.76 -14.63 -2.50
CA ARG A 518 -3.69 -14.71 -3.97
C ARG A 518 -3.40 -13.33 -4.57
N SER A 519 -4.08 -12.31 -4.09
CA SER A 519 -3.88 -10.92 -4.44
C SER A 519 -2.51 -10.39 -4.02
N TYR A 520 -2.06 -10.73 -2.83
CA TYR A 520 -0.75 -10.39 -2.31
C TYR A 520 0.38 -10.91 -3.20
N VAL A 521 0.32 -12.18 -3.61
CA VAL A 521 1.31 -12.79 -4.52
C VAL A 521 1.38 -12.04 -5.84
N LYS A 522 0.23 -11.76 -6.46
CA LYS A 522 0.18 -11.01 -7.73
C LYS A 522 0.79 -9.62 -7.59
N ARG A 523 0.43 -8.87 -6.54
CA ARG A 523 0.98 -7.52 -6.27
C ARG A 523 2.48 -7.54 -6.00
N LEU A 524 2.96 -8.52 -5.23
CA LEU A 524 4.38 -8.67 -4.95
C LEU A 524 5.18 -8.81 -6.25
N MET A 525 4.72 -9.67 -7.16
CA MET A 525 5.39 -9.88 -8.44
C MET A 525 5.36 -8.62 -9.30
N VAL A 526 4.21 -7.95 -9.41
CA VAL A 526 4.09 -6.68 -10.14
C VAL A 526 5.07 -5.64 -9.59
N TYR A 527 5.10 -5.45 -8.27
CA TYR A 527 5.97 -4.45 -7.66
C TYR A 527 7.44 -4.81 -7.83
N HIS A 528 7.81 -6.07 -7.66
CA HIS A 528 9.16 -6.53 -7.89
C HIS A 528 9.61 -6.27 -9.34
N TRP A 529 8.79 -6.62 -10.34
CA TRP A 529 9.11 -6.40 -11.76
C TRP A 529 9.23 -4.91 -12.10
N LEU A 530 8.32 -4.07 -11.58
CA LEU A 530 8.35 -2.64 -11.84
C LEU A 530 9.50 -1.93 -11.12
N TYR A 531 9.89 -2.37 -9.91
CA TYR A 531 11.12 -1.90 -9.27
C TYR A 531 12.37 -2.30 -10.06
N ARG A 532 12.43 -3.54 -10.59
CA ARG A 532 13.55 -3.96 -11.46
C ARG A 532 13.65 -3.07 -12.70
N ARG A 533 12.54 -2.82 -13.38
CA ARG A 533 12.47 -1.86 -14.50
C ARG A 533 12.96 -0.47 -14.08
N ARG A 534 12.50 0.05 -12.95
CA ARG A 534 12.94 1.34 -12.42
C ARG A 534 14.44 1.42 -12.19
N PHE A 535 15.07 0.32 -11.80
CA PHE A 535 16.52 0.23 -11.57
C PHE A 535 17.33 -0.16 -12.82
N GLY A 536 16.69 -0.26 -13.98
CA GLY A 536 17.33 -0.72 -15.21
C GLY A 536 17.82 -2.16 -15.13
N GLN A 537 17.20 -2.98 -14.29
CA GLN A 537 17.55 -4.38 -14.09
C GLN A 537 16.66 -5.28 -14.94
N ASP A 538 17.20 -6.41 -15.38
CA ASP A 538 16.43 -7.43 -16.10
C ASP A 538 15.37 -8.08 -15.18
N ALA A 539 14.18 -8.28 -15.70
CA ALA A 539 13.07 -8.92 -14.99
C ALA A 539 12.95 -10.41 -15.36
N GLY A 540 14.03 -11.18 -15.24
CA GLY A 540 14.08 -12.60 -15.64
C GLY A 540 12.96 -13.47 -15.06
N SER A 541 12.46 -13.16 -13.84
CA SER A 541 11.31 -13.84 -13.26
C SER A 541 9.98 -13.53 -14.00
N LEU A 542 9.85 -12.38 -14.67
CA LEU A 542 8.74 -12.10 -15.57
C LEU A 542 8.86 -12.94 -16.86
N ASP A 543 10.06 -13.11 -17.38
CA ASP A 543 10.32 -13.98 -18.54
C ASP A 543 9.96 -15.43 -18.23
N GLU A 544 10.38 -15.93 -17.08
CA GLU A 544 10.03 -17.28 -16.61
C GLU A 544 8.51 -17.44 -16.52
N THR A 545 7.82 -16.48 -15.89
CA THR A 545 6.35 -16.53 -15.74
C THR A 545 5.64 -16.47 -17.09
N ALA A 546 6.09 -15.64 -18.01
CA ALA A 546 5.50 -15.51 -19.36
C ALA A 546 5.65 -16.80 -20.20
N ARG A 547 6.70 -17.59 -19.95
CA ARG A 547 6.93 -18.90 -20.57
C ARG A 547 6.22 -20.04 -19.83
N GLY A 548 5.47 -19.76 -18.77
CA GLY A 548 4.81 -20.79 -17.94
C GLY A 548 5.77 -21.53 -17.02
N LEU A 549 6.95 -20.98 -16.76
CA LEU A 549 7.94 -21.53 -15.84
C LEU A 549 7.76 -20.94 -14.44
N TRP A 550 8.13 -21.68 -13.41
CA TRP A 550 8.15 -21.17 -12.04
C TRP A 550 9.19 -20.06 -11.89
N PRO A 551 8.77 -18.84 -11.53
CA PRO A 551 9.72 -17.74 -11.34
C PRO A 551 10.56 -17.97 -10.09
N THR A 552 11.88 -18.03 -10.30
CA THR A 552 12.86 -18.23 -9.24
C THR A 552 13.63 -16.95 -8.95
N TYR A 553 13.95 -16.74 -7.69
CA TYR A 553 14.80 -15.64 -7.28
C TYR A 553 16.22 -15.83 -7.81
N ARG A 554 16.68 -14.86 -8.57
CA ARG A 554 18.07 -14.76 -9.02
C ARG A 554 18.59 -13.36 -8.70
N PRO A 555 19.66 -13.24 -7.90
CA PRO A 555 20.25 -11.94 -7.63
C PRO A 555 20.63 -11.23 -8.92
N SER A 556 20.36 -9.92 -9.01
CA SER A 556 20.87 -9.13 -10.12
C SER A 556 22.39 -9.02 -10.02
N GLN A 557 23.09 -9.08 -11.15
CA GLN A 557 24.55 -8.92 -11.16
C GLN A 557 25.03 -7.55 -10.68
N SER A 558 24.12 -6.57 -10.54
CA SER A 558 24.37 -5.22 -10.03
C SER A 558 23.77 -5.00 -8.62
N ALA A 559 23.84 -5.99 -7.73
CA ALA A 559 23.47 -5.81 -6.32
C ALA A 559 24.35 -4.77 -5.59
N ALA A 560 25.47 -4.37 -6.20
CA ALA A 560 26.35 -3.32 -5.73
C ALA A 560 26.03 -2.00 -6.43
N ALA A 561 25.38 -1.10 -5.72
CA ALA A 561 25.13 0.30 -6.03
C ALA A 561 23.72 0.66 -6.59
N VAL A 562 22.69 0.55 -5.76
CA VAL A 562 21.71 1.63 -5.74
C VAL A 562 22.43 2.83 -5.10
N ASN A 563 23.10 3.63 -5.93
CA ASN A 563 23.53 4.96 -5.52
C ASN A 563 22.26 5.73 -5.20
N THR A 564 21.90 5.75 -3.92
CA THR A 564 21.03 6.76 -3.38
C THR A 564 21.71 8.09 -3.68
N HIS A 565 21.24 8.81 -4.70
CA HIS A 565 21.50 10.23 -4.83
C HIS A 565 20.73 10.91 -3.69
N GLY A 566 21.04 10.51 -2.47
CA GLY A 566 20.73 11.14 -1.20
C GLY A 566 21.88 12.07 -0.90
N LEU A 567 21.54 13.33 -0.84
CA LEU A 567 22.21 14.44 -0.16
C LEU A 567 23.31 13.99 0.78
N ARG A 568 24.57 14.12 0.36
CA ARG A 568 25.66 14.23 1.30
C ARG A 568 25.46 15.54 2.06
N VAL A 569 25.03 15.46 3.31
CA VAL A 569 25.27 16.51 4.26
C VAL A 569 26.78 16.48 4.53
N SER A 570 27.51 17.42 3.94
CA SER A 570 28.91 17.65 4.33
C SER A 570 28.90 18.13 5.77
N SER A 571 29.29 17.25 6.69
CA SER A 571 29.78 17.65 8.00
C SER A 571 31.19 18.22 7.77
N GLU A 572 31.31 19.50 7.50
CA GLU A 572 32.56 20.22 7.71
C GLU A 572 32.61 20.73 9.16
N LYS A 573 33.77 20.52 9.74
CA LYS A 573 34.23 20.70 11.12
C LYS A 573 33.95 22.07 11.74
#